data_b262f55c15b23104af6bf0c2a159bea5
#
_entry.id   b262f55c15b23104af6bf0c2a159bea5
#
_cell.length_a   1.000
_cell.length_b   1.000
_cell.length_c   1.000
_cell.angle_alpha   90.00
_cell.angle_beta   90.00
_cell.angle_gamma   90.00
#
_symmetry.space_group_name_H-M   'P 1'
#
loop_
_entity.id
_entity.type
_entity.pdbx_description
1 polymer ?
#
loop_
_entity_poly.entity_id
_entity_poly.type
_entity_poly.pdbx_seq_one_letter_code
_entity_poly.pdbx_strand_id
1 'polypeptide(L)'
;MKILITTDWYEPVINGVVTSVVNLSNELKKRGHEVKILTLSRSHHTYAEGDVIYAASIGAGKIYPEARLKMPVIKAVIDKLIEWKPDVIHSQCEFSTFFMAKKIADETNAPIVHTYHTVYEDYTHYFSPNAAWGRKVVQKLTRMLSSRVDAMIAPSRKIEAVSYTHLRAH
;
A
#
# COMPACT_ATOMS: atom_id res chain seq x y z
N MET A 1 15.81 2.43 -13.41
CA MET A 1 14.48 3.01 -13.13
C MET A 1 14.41 3.40 -11.67
N LYS A 2 13.66 4.47 -11.37
CA LYS A 2 13.32 4.88 -10.02
C LYS A 2 11.99 4.24 -9.60
N ILE A 3 12.01 3.38 -8.61
CA ILE A 3 10.84 2.61 -8.18
C ILE A 3 10.48 3.00 -6.75
N LEU A 4 9.27 3.50 -6.55
CA LEU A 4 8.74 3.78 -5.22
C LEU A 4 7.86 2.63 -4.77
N ILE A 5 8.23 1.94 -3.69
CA ILE A 5 7.38 0.94 -3.05
C ILE A 5 6.65 1.61 -1.88
N THR A 6 5.33 1.44 -1.78
CA THR A 6 4.55 1.98 -0.68
C THR A 6 3.87 0.86 0.10
N THR A 7 3.96 0.92 1.43
CA THR A 7 3.41 -0.10 2.34
C THR A 7 3.06 0.50 3.69
N ASP A 8 1.93 0.08 4.29
CA ASP A 8 1.55 0.54 5.63
C ASP A 8 2.36 -0.15 6.75
N TRP A 9 2.93 -1.33 6.46
CA TRP A 9 3.75 -2.10 7.39
C TRP A 9 5.15 -2.32 6.83
N TYR A 10 6.15 -2.08 7.66
CA TYR A 10 7.55 -2.35 7.38
C TYR A 10 8.28 -2.81 8.64
N GLU A 11 9.55 -3.15 8.53
CA GLU A 11 10.36 -3.57 9.67
C GLU A 11 10.26 -2.57 10.85
N PRO A 12 10.22 -3.05 12.09
CA PRO A 12 10.45 -4.40 12.57
C PRO A 12 9.18 -5.31 12.63
N VAL A 13 8.08 -4.97 11.97
CA VAL A 13 6.90 -5.83 11.90
C VAL A 13 7.22 -7.09 11.09
N ILE A 14 6.82 -8.25 11.59
CA ILE A 14 7.04 -9.54 10.93
C ILE A 14 5.70 -10.06 10.39
N ASN A 15 5.51 -9.97 9.07
CA ASN A 15 4.37 -10.54 8.36
C ASN A 15 4.71 -10.79 6.89
N GLY A 16 3.81 -11.45 6.15
CA GLY A 16 4.01 -11.79 4.75
C GLY A 16 4.16 -10.59 3.83
N VAL A 17 3.49 -9.48 4.12
CA VAL A 17 3.60 -8.23 3.33
C VAL A 17 5.00 -7.64 3.47
N VAL A 18 5.49 -7.52 4.71
CA VAL A 18 6.85 -6.99 4.98
C VAL A 18 7.91 -7.87 4.30
N THR A 19 7.80 -9.19 4.44
CA THR A 19 8.72 -10.12 3.76
C THR A 19 8.70 -9.94 2.24
N SER A 20 7.51 -9.77 1.66
CA SER A 20 7.35 -9.52 0.22
C SER A 20 8.02 -8.20 -0.21
N VAL A 21 7.79 -7.12 0.55
CA VAL A 21 8.37 -5.79 0.27
C VAL A 21 9.89 -5.82 0.34
N VAL A 22 10.45 -6.43 1.39
CA VAL A 22 11.92 -6.53 1.57
C VAL A 22 12.55 -7.34 0.43
N ASN A 23 11.99 -8.50 0.10
CA ASN A 23 12.48 -9.33 -0.99
C ASN A 23 12.40 -8.62 -2.34
N LEU A 24 11.27 -8.00 -2.63
CA LEU A 24 11.07 -7.23 -3.87
C LEU A 24 12.08 -6.07 -3.98
N SER A 25 12.23 -5.29 -2.92
CA SER A 25 13.20 -4.18 -2.89
C SER A 25 14.62 -4.66 -3.15
N ASN A 26 15.03 -5.75 -2.49
CA ASN A 26 16.37 -6.32 -2.66
C ASN A 26 16.61 -6.82 -4.09
N GLU A 27 15.64 -7.53 -4.69
CA GLU A 27 15.76 -8.02 -6.05
C GLU A 27 15.79 -6.90 -7.09
N LEU A 28 14.99 -5.85 -6.90
CA LEU A 28 15.01 -4.68 -7.78
C LEU A 28 16.34 -3.92 -7.69
N LYS A 29 16.89 -3.74 -6.48
CA LYS A 29 18.21 -3.13 -6.28
C LYS A 29 19.33 -3.95 -6.92
N LYS A 30 19.33 -5.29 -6.77
CA LYS A 30 20.29 -6.18 -7.44
C LYS A 30 20.25 -6.06 -8.98
N ARG A 31 19.08 -5.73 -9.54
CA ARG A 31 18.90 -5.47 -10.98
C ARG A 31 19.28 -4.05 -11.41
N GLY A 32 19.85 -3.25 -10.51
CA GLY A 32 20.34 -1.88 -10.80
C GLY A 32 19.26 -0.82 -10.80
N HIS A 33 18.10 -1.07 -10.17
CA HIS A 33 17.07 -0.06 -10.00
C HIS A 33 17.33 0.79 -8.74
N GLU A 34 16.99 2.07 -8.80
CA GLU A 34 16.96 2.95 -7.64
C GLU A 34 15.60 2.76 -6.94
N VAL A 35 15.61 2.22 -5.72
CA VAL A 35 14.39 1.85 -5.00
C VAL A 35 14.28 2.68 -3.73
N LYS A 36 13.13 3.33 -3.52
CA LYS A 36 12.74 3.92 -2.24
C LYS A 36 11.50 3.23 -1.70
N ILE A 37 11.42 3.16 -0.36
CA ILE A 37 10.27 2.60 0.34
C ILE A 37 9.61 3.72 1.14
N LEU A 38 8.32 3.93 0.97
CA LEU A 38 7.50 4.81 1.78
C LEU A 38 6.61 3.98 2.69
N THR A 39 6.79 4.15 3.99
CA THR A 39 6.00 3.44 5.02
C THR A 39 5.53 4.39 6.12
N LEU A 40 4.79 3.86 7.09
CA LEU A 40 4.28 4.61 8.23
C LEU A 40 5.24 4.50 9.42
N SER A 41 5.63 5.64 9.97
CA SER A 41 6.39 5.73 11.23
C SER A 41 5.55 5.19 12.39
N ARG A 42 6.18 4.55 13.35
CA ARG A 42 5.57 4.21 14.65
C ARG A 42 5.45 5.41 15.61
N SER A 43 5.94 6.57 15.19
CA SER A 43 5.91 7.83 15.95
C SER A 43 5.19 8.94 15.19
N HIS A 44 5.01 10.08 15.86
CA HIS A 44 4.47 11.29 15.25
C HIS A 44 5.50 12.07 14.41
N HIS A 45 6.70 11.51 14.24
CA HIS A 45 7.80 12.13 13.49
C HIS A 45 8.04 11.39 12.16
N THR A 46 8.32 12.19 11.14
CA THR A 46 8.80 11.70 9.86
C THR A 46 10.32 11.65 9.86
N TYR A 47 10.88 10.54 9.42
CA TYR A 47 12.32 10.36 9.29
C TYR A 47 12.64 9.42 8.12
N ALA A 48 13.91 9.30 7.76
CA ALA A 48 14.38 8.38 6.75
C ALA A 48 15.61 7.62 7.26
N GLU A 49 15.70 6.35 6.92
CA GLU A 49 16.85 5.48 7.17
C GLU A 49 17.25 4.85 5.83
N GLY A 50 18.37 5.32 5.27
CA GLY A 50 18.77 4.94 3.92
C GLY A 50 17.69 5.28 2.88
N ASP A 51 17.21 4.26 2.18
CA ASP A 51 16.17 4.40 1.15
C ASP A 51 14.74 4.23 1.69
N VAL A 52 14.57 4.07 3.01
CA VAL A 52 13.27 3.90 3.65
C VAL A 52 12.82 5.20 4.30
N ILE A 53 11.64 5.65 3.93
CA ILE A 53 11.02 6.89 4.42
C ILE A 53 9.84 6.52 5.29
N TYR A 54 9.89 6.90 6.56
CA TYR A 54 8.88 6.67 7.57
C TYR A 54 8.04 7.92 7.75
N ALA A 55 6.83 7.93 7.21
CA ALA A 55 5.89 9.05 7.31
C ALA A 55 5.21 9.07 8.68
N ALA A 56 5.15 10.24 9.32
CA ALA A 56 4.48 10.45 10.61
C ALA A 56 3.06 9.87 10.63
N SER A 57 2.74 9.10 11.66
CA SER A 57 1.45 8.43 11.79
C SER A 57 0.98 8.30 13.24
N ILE A 58 -0.31 8.03 13.41
CA ILE A 58 -0.95 7.72 14.70
C ILE A 58 -1.49 6.29 14.69
N GLY A 59 -1.48 5.64 15.85
CA GLY A 59 -2.03 4.30 15.99
C GLY A 59 -3.55 4.29 15.82
N ALA A 60 -4.04 3.31 15.09
CA ALA A 60 -5.47 3.06 14.85
C ALA A 60 -5.87 1.63 15.25
N GLY A 61 -5.20 1.07 16.25
CA GLY A 61 -5.38 -0.31 16.72
C GLY A 61 -6.80 -0.67 17.21
N LYS A 62 -7.66 0.34 17.44
CA LYS A 62 -9.10 0.12 17.67
C LYS A 62 -9.85 -0.34 16.40
N ILE A 63 -9.32 -0.04 15.21
CA ILE A 63 -9.92 -0.41 13.93
C ILE A 63 -9.40 -1.79 13.52
N TYR A 64 -8.09 -1.97 13.59
CA TYR A 64 -7.40 -3.23 13.26
C TYR A 64 -6.07 -3.29 14.03
N PRO A 65 -5.65 -4.45 14.56
CA PRO A 65 -4.34 -4.61 15.22
C PRO A 65 -3.22 -4.09 14.31
N GLU A 66 -2.28 -3.32 14.86
CA GLU A 66 -1.16 -2.70 14.14
C GLU A 66 -1.56 -1.65 13.07
N ALA A 67 -2.85 -1.34 12.88
CA ALA A 67 -3.26 -0.29 11.94
C ALA A 67 -2.75 1.08 12.36
N ARG A 68 -2.34 1.87 11.38
CA ARG A 68 -1.87 3.25 11.57
C ARG A 68 -2.48 4.17 10.51
N LEU A 69 -2.72 5.42 10.90
CA LEU A 69 -3.22 6.44 9.99
C LEU A 69 -2.15 7.52 9.80
N LYS A 70 -1.97 7.97 8.57
CA LYS A 70 -1.06 9.07 8.25
C LYS A 70 -1.50 10.37 8.94
N MET A 71 -0.54 11.16 9.39
CA MET A 71 -0.80 12.52 9.90
C MET A 71 -0.86 13.55 8.75
N PRO A 72 -1.54 14.69 8.95
CA PRO A 72 -1.58 15.77 7.95
C PRO A 72 -0.21 16.36 7.60
N VAL A 73 0.75 16.29 8.52
CA VAL A 73 2.09 16.92 8.42
C VAL A 73 3.06 16.26 7.44
N ILE A 74 2.62 15.28 6.66
CA ILE A 74 3.47 14.53 5.72
C ILE A 74 3.70 15.23 4.36
N LYS A 75 3.22 16.47 4.18
CA LYS A 75 3.31 17.19 2.90
C LYS A 75 4.75 17.25 2.36
N ALA A 76 5.70 17.62 3.20
CA ALA A 76 7.11 17.73 2.82
C ALA A 76 7.71 16.40 2.30
N VAL A 77 7.26 15.26 2.82
CA VAL A 77 7.67 13.92 2.34
C VAL A 77 7.12 13.67 0.94
N ILE A 78 5.84 13.97 0.74
CA ILE A 78 5.18 13.80 -0.56
C ILE A 78 5.86 14.68 -1.61
N ASP A 79 6.10 15.96 -1.29
CA ASP A 79 6.76 16.91 -2.19
C ASP A 79 8.16 16.40 -2.61
N LYS A 80 8.97 15.91 -1.67
CA LYS A 80 10.29 15.30 -1.97
C LYS A 80 10.21 14.06 -2.87
N LEU A 81 9.19 13.23 -2.71
CA LEU A 81 8.98 12.06 -3.56
C LEU A 81 8.48 12.45 -4.95
N ILE A 82 7.68 13.52 -5.06
CA ILE A 82 7.28 14.11 -6.34
C ILE A 82 8.51 14.67 -7.06
N GLU A 83 9.37 15.41 -6.35
CA GLU A 83 10.65 15.95 -6.91
C GLU A 83 11.60 14.83 -7.34
N TRP A 84 11.63 13.72 -6.61
CA TRP A 84 12.42 12.55 -6.97
C TRP A 84 11.95 11.89 -8.26
N LYS A 85 10.68 12.05 -8.66
CA LYS A 85 10.07 11.57 -9.91
C LYS A 85 10.23 10.06 -10.09
N PRO A 86 9.45 9.23 -9.40
CA PRO A 86 9.45 7.79 -9.64
C PRO A 86 8.99 7.47 -11.07
N ASP A 87 9.62 6.47 -11.69
CA ASP A 87 9.20 5.94 -12.99
C ASP A 87 7.99 5.00 -12.84
N VAL A 88 7.86 4.36 -11.67
CA VAL A 88 6.74 3.49 -11.30
C VAL A 88 6.55 3.49 -9.79
N ILE A 89 5.31 3.38 -9.35
CA ILE A 89 4.94 3.23 -7.93
C ILE A 89 4.33 1.85 -7.74
N HIS A 90 4.91 1.07 -6.81
CA HIS A 90 4.41 -0.26 -6.46
C HIS A 90 3.76 -0.23 -5.09
N SER A 91 2.44 -0.20 -5.05
CA SER A 91 1.66 -0.20 -3.82
C SER A 91 1.45 -1.62 -3.30
N GLN A 92 1.68 -1.83 -2.00
CA GLN A 92 1.58 -3.12 -1.33
C GLN A 92 0.46 -3.15 -0.27
N CYS A 93 -0.20 -2.02 -0.02
CA CYS A 93 -1.29 -1.88 0.95
C CYS A 93 -2.34 -0.92 0.44
N GLU A 94 -3.58 -1.07 0.94
CA GLU A 94 -4.77 -0.40 0.43
C GLU A 94 -5.17 0.85 1.25
N PHE A 95 -4.42 1.19 2.30
CA PHE A 95 -4.81 2.25 3.26
C PHE A 95 -3.98 3.53 3.08
N SER A 96 -3.37 4.01 4.15
CA SER A 96 -2.74 5.32 4.21
C SER A 96 -1.69 5.56 3.13
N THR A 97 -0.80 4.58 2.92
CA THR A 97 0.27 4.72 1.92
C THR A 97 -0.22 4.60 0.49
N PHE A 98 -1.36 3.92 0.23
CA PHE A 98 -2.00 3.91 -1.08
C PHE A 98 -2.44 5.32 -1.50
N PHE A 99 -3.09 6.07 -0.60
CA PHE A 99 -3.49 7.45 -0.90
C PHE A 99 -2.31 8.40 -1.08
N MET A 100 -1.18 8.13 -0.40
CA MET A 100 0.07 8.86 -0.67
C MET A 100 0.62 8.50 -2.06
N ALA A 101 0.67 7.21 -2.41
CA ALA A 101 1.07 6.71 -3.72
C ALA A 101 0.25 7.36 -4.83
N LYS A 102 -1.08 7.38 -4.68
CA LYS A 102 -1.99 7.99 -5.65
C LYS A 102 -1.70 9.48 -5.83
N LYS A 103 -1.49 10.23 -4.75
CA LYS A 103 -1.13 11.64 -4.85
C LYS A 103 0.19 11.86 -5.60
N ILE A 104 1.22 11.04 -5.31
CA ILE A 104 2.51 11.14 -6.01
C ILE A 104 2.33 10.79 -7.49
N ALA A 105 1.56 9.75 -7.81
CA ALA A 105 1.26 9.35 -9.17
C ALA A 105 0.55 10.45 -9.97
N ASP A 106 -0.45 11.09 -9.37
CA ASP A 106 -1.20 12.19 -10.01
C ASP A 106 -0.30 13.39 -10.38
N GLU A 107 0.71 13.68 -9.55
CA GLU A 107 1.63 14.81 -9.77
C GLU A 107 2.82 14.44 -10.68
N THR A 108 3.17 13.16 -10.79
CA THR A 108 4.34 12.71 -11.57
C THR A 108 3.98 11.99 -12.86
N ASN A 109 2.71 11.64 -13.05
CA ASN A 109 2.20 10.74 -14.09
C ASN A 109 2.85 9.33 -14.04
N ALA A 110 3.39 8.93 -12.89
CA ALA A 110 3.94 7.59 -12.72
C ALA A 110 2.82 6.54 -12.62
N PRO A 111 2.90 5.42 -13.35
CA PRO A 111 1.92 4.35 -13.23
C PRO A 111 1.98 3.69 -11.86
N ILE A 112 0.81 3.23 -11.37
CA ILE A 112 0.69 2.47 -10.12
C ILE A 112 0.47 1.00 -10.44
N VAL A 113 1.37 0.16 -9.95
CA VAL A 113 1.18 -1.30 -9.84
C VAL A 113 0.77 -1.60 -8.40
N HIS A 114 -0.26 -2.40 -8.21
CA HIS A 114 -0.74 -2.76 -6.87
C HIS A 114 -0.70 -4.27 -6.66
N THR A 115 -0.07 -4.72 -5.56
CA THR A 115 -0.15 -6.12 -5.13
C THR A 115 -1.23 -6.27 -4.07
N TYR A 116 -2.23 -7.11 -4.36
CA TYR A 116 -3.34 -7.38 -3.47
C TYR A 116 -3.00 -8.56 -2.55
N HIS A 117 -2.57 -8.27 -1.31
CA HIS A 117 -2.08 -9.28 -0.38
C HIS A 117 -3.18 -9.95 0.45
N THR A 118 -4.31 -9.28 0.68
CA THR A 118 -5.29 -9.68 1.68
C THR A 118 -6.63 -10.03 1.07
N VAL A 119 -7.13 -11.22 1.35
CA VAL A 119 -8.53 -11.57 1.08
C VAL A 119 -9.38 -10.98 2.21
N TYR A 120 -9.78 -9.71 2.06
CA TYR A 120 -10.57 -9.00 3.09
C TYR A 120 -11.89 -9.66 3.41
N GLU A 121 -12.43 -10.51 2.55
CA GLU A 121 -13.64 -11.29 2.81
C GLU A 121 -13.48 -12.21 4.02
N ASP A 122 -12.28 -12.78 4.21
CA ASP A 122 -11.97 -13.62 5.36
C ASP A 122 -11.90 -12.81 6.69
N TYR A 123 -11.77 -11.48 6.59
CA TYR A 123 -11.62 -10.55 7.72
C TYR A 123 -12.85 -9.66 7.96
N THR A 124 -13.95 -9.87 7.23
CA THR A 124 -15.16 -9.04 7.35
C THR A 124 -15.76 -9.05 8.76
N HIS A 125 -15.54 -10.11 9.54
CA HIS A 125 -15.98 -10.22 10.91
C HIS A 125 -15.33 -9.20 11.88
N TYR A 126 -14.14 -8.66 11.53
CA TYR A 126 -13.49 -7.59 12.31
C TYR A 126 -14.14 -6.23 12.10
N PHE A 127 -14.76 -6.01 10.93
CA PHE A 127 -15.28 -4.70 10.54
C PHE A 127 -16.80 -4.60 10.66
N SER A 128 -17.49 -5.72 10.70
CA SER A 128 -18.95 -5.74 10.78
C SER A 128 -19.51 -7.04 11.35
N PRO A 129 -20.44 -6.97 12.30
CA PRO A 129 -21.20 -8.14 12.75
C PRO A 129 -22.11 -8.72 11.64
N ASN A 130 -22.40 -7.95 10.58
CA ASN A 130 -23.16 -8.39 9.41
C ASN A 130 -22.22 -8.71 8.23
N ALA A 131 -22.00 -10.01 8.01
CA ALA A 131 -21.12 -10.50 6.94
C ALA A 131 -21.52 -10.04 5.51
N ALA A 132 -22.82 -9.86 5.25
CA ALA A 132 -23.29 -9.41 3.94
C ALA A 132 -22.95 -7.95 3.68
N TRP A 133 -23.09 -7.10 4.68
CA TRP A 133 -22.68 -5.69 4.62
C TRP A 133 -21.16 -5.55 4.52
N GLY A 134 -20.43 -6.31 5.32
CA GLY A 134 -18.95 -6.36 5.27
C GLY A 134 -18.44 -6.70 3.88
N ARG A 135 -18.97 -7.73 3.24
CA ARG A 135 -18.63 -8.09 1.85
C ARG A 135 -18.88 -6.95 0.87
N LYS A 136 -20.03 -6.26 0.95
CA LYS A 136 -20.33 -5.10 0.08
C LYS A 136 -19.33 -3.97 0.25
N VAL A 137 -18.89 -3.69 1.48
CA VAL A 137 -17.87 -2.66 1.77
C VAL A 137 -16.54 -3.05 1.14
N VAL A 138 -16.10 -4.31 1.33
CA VAL A 138 -14.86 -4.82 0.74
C VAL A 138 -14.93 -4.76 -0.79
N GLN A 139 -16.02 -5.21 -1.40
CA GLN A 139 -16.20 -5.14 -2.85
C GLN A 139 -16.11 -3.70 -3.38
N LYS A 140 -16.76 -2.74 -2.70
CA LYS A 140 -16.69 -1.32 -3.08
C LYS A 140 -15.28 -0.78 -2.96
N LEU A 141 -14.56 -1.15 -1.89
CA LEU A 141 -13.16 -0.76 -1.69
C LEU A 141 -12.26 -1.32 -2.80
N THR A 142 -12.35 -2.62 -3.08
CA THR A 142 -11.56 -3.28 -4.13
C THR A 142 -11.83 -2.65 -5.51
N ARG A 143 -13.08 -2.36 -5.85
CA ARG A 143 -13.42 -1.66 -7.11
C ARG A 143 -12.82 -0.26 -7.16
N MET A 144 -12.92 0.49 -6.06
CA MET A 144 -12.32 1.83 -5.98
C MET A 144 -10.80 1.78 -6.17
N LEU A 145 -10.13 0.80 -5.56
CA LEU A 145 -8.69 0.62 -5.70
C LEU A 145 -8.32 0.23 -7.13
N SER A 146 -8.99 -0.78 -7.69
CA SER A 146 -8.70 -1.27 -9.03
C SER A 146 -8.93 -0.21 -10.13
N SER A 147 -9.90 0.69 -9.95
CA SER A 147 -10.14 1.80 -10.88
C SER A 147 -9.07 2.92 -10.81
N ARG A 148 -8.15 2.83 -9.86
CA ARG A 148 -7.12 3.87 -9.60
C ARG A 148 -5.70 3.37 -9.82
N VAL A 149 -5.52 2.15 -10.30
CA VAL A 149 -4.23 1.53 -10.55
C VAL A 149 -4.13 1.08 -12.01
N ASP A 150 -2.93 1.07 -12.55
CA ASP A 150 -2.67 0.69 -13.95
C ASP A 150 -2.51 -0.82 -14.11
N ALA A 151 -2.04 -1.51 -13.06
CA ALA A 151 -1.93 -2.96 -13.03
C ALA A 151 -2.12 -3.51 -11.61
N MET A 152 -2.66 -4.73 -11.53
CA MET A 152 -2.80 -5.47 -10.27
C MET A 152 -2.03 -6.78 -10.32
N ILE A 153 -1.40 -7.12 -9.20
CA ILE A 153 -0.71 -8.39 -8.99
C ILE A 153 -1.46 -9.19 -7.93
N ALA A 154 -1.85 -10.40 -8.28
CA ALA A 154 -2.39 -11.39 -7.35
C ALA A 154 -1.32 -12.44 -7.04
N PRO A 155 -0.78 -12.51 -5.80
CA PRO A 155 0.32 -13.42 -5.46
C PRO A 155 -0.12 -14.89 -5.36
N SER A 156 -1.40 -15.19 -5.44
CA SER A 156 -1.93 -16.56 -5.45
C SER A 156 -3.20 -16.68 -6.28
N ARG A 157 -3.48 -17.91 -6.75
CA ARG A 157 -4.74 -18.22 -7.48
C ARG A 157 -6.00 -17.91 -6.66
N LYS A 158 -5.95 -18.07 -5.34
CA LYS A 158 -7.07 -17.70 -4.46
C LYS A 158 -7.35 -16.20 -4.54
N ILE A 159 -6.32 -15.38 -4.46
CA ILE A 159 -6.42 -13.92 -4.53
C ILE A 159 -6.84 -13.49 -5.94
N GLU A 160 -6.30 -14.11 -6.98
CA GLU A 160 -6.69 -13.86 -8.36
C GLU A 160 -8.19 -14.10 -8.57
N ALA A 161 -8.73 -15.23 -8.12
CA ALA A 161 -10.14 -15.57 -8.23
C ALA A 161 -11.05 -14.55 -7.52
N VAL A 162 -10.68 -14.11 -6.32
CA VAL A 162 -11.41 -13.09 -5.56
C VAL A 162 -11.38 -11.75 -6.28
N SER A 163 -10.19 -11.30 -6.71
CA SER A 163 -10.03 -10.04 -7.44
C SER A 163 -10.84 -10.03 -8.73
N TYR A 164 -10.84 -11.13 -9.47
CA TYR A 164 -11.58 -11.28 -10.73
C TYR A 164 -13.11 -11.20 -10.54
N THR A 165 -13.61 -11.80 -9.45
CA THR A 165 -15.03 -11.77 -9.10
C THR A 165 -15.49 -10.34 -8.77
N HIS A 166 -14.63 -9.54 -8.12
CA HIS A 166 -14.96 -8.16 -7.77
C HIS A 166 -14.85 -7.18 -8.94
N LEU A 167 -13.97 -7.46 -9.92
CA LEU A 167 -13.76 -6.62 -11.10
C LEU A 167 -14.83 -6.81 -12.17
N ARG A 168 -15.38 -8.03 -12.31
CA ARG A 168 -16.36 -8.38 -13.37
C ARG A 168 -17.84 -8.24 -13.00
N ALA A 169 -18.18 -7.91 -11.75
CA ALA A 169 -19.57 -7.69 -11.37
C ALA A 169 -20.08 -6.34 -11.92
N HIS A 170 -20.32 -6.30 -13.24
CA HIS A 170 -21.13 -5.31 -13.96
C HIS A 170 -22.52 -5.88 -14.19
#